data_74f11fd8a0649b40db4fd7820bce017c
#
_entry.id   74f11fd8a0649b40db4fd7820bce017c
#
_cell.length_a   1.000
_cell.length_b   1.000
_cell.length_c   1.000
_cell.angle_alpha   90.00
_cell.angle_beta   90.00
_cell.angle_gamma   90.00
#
_symmetry.space_group_name_H-M   'P 1'
#
loop_
_entity.id
_entity.type
_entity.pdbx_description
1 polymer ?
#
loop_
_entity_poly.entity_id
_entity_poly.type
_entity_poly.pdbx_seq_one_letter_code
_entity_poly.pdbx_strand_id
1 'polypeptide(L)'
;MPEELHIPSNVADDRNACELIRAWTAHGGLVCSLNPGAWPASDAPIAWGILLSDIARHVADALHQSYGLERTEVLSRVRAVFDSELDRPTAPVKGKFV
;
A
#
# COMPACT_ATOMS: atom_id res chain seq x y z
N MET A 1 -21.49 7.29 2.80
CA MET A 1 -20.57 7.29 1.63
C MET A 1 -19.14 7.01 2.11
N PRO A 2 -18.38 6.17 1.37
CA PRO A 2 -16.97 5.95 1.70
C PRO A 2 -16.17 7.24 1.57
N GLU A 3 -15.16 7.40 2.39
CA GLU A 3 -14.20 8.48 2.25
C GLU A 3 -13.10 8.03 1.31
N GLU A 4 -12.90 8.76 0.22
CA GLU A 4 -11.87 8.48 -0.77
C GLU A 4 -10.74 9.49 -0.67
N LEU A 5 -9.53 9.03 -0.94
CA LEU A 5 -8.40 9.94 -1.13
C LEU A 5 -8.51 10.62 -2.49
N HIS A 6 -8.02 11.85 -2.56
CA HIS A 6 -8.00 12.59 -3.82
C HIS A 6 -6.93 12.03 -4.76
N ILE A 7 -7.22 12.09 -6.05
CA ILE A 7 -6.21 11.79 -7.06
C ILE A 7 -5.27 13.00 -7.14
N PRO A 8 -3.95 12.80 -6.94
CA PRO A 8 -2.99 13.90 -7.04
C PRO A 8 -2.99 14.53 -8.44
N SER A 9 -2.74 15.83 -8.51
CA SER A 9 -2.75 16.55 -9.78
C SER A 9 -1.72 16.01 -10.78
N ASN A 10 -0.55 15.61 -10.30
CA ASN A 10 0.50 15.06 -11.16
C ASN A 10 0.16 13.65 -11.68
N VAL A 11 -0.86 12.98 -11.12
CA VAL A 11 -1.42 11.75 -11.67
C VAL A 11 -2.54 12.07 -12.67
N ALA A 12 -3.41 13.00 -12.30
CA ALA A 12 -4.53 13.40 -13.16
C ALA A 12 -4.05 13.95 -14.52
N ASP A 13 -2.86 14.57 -14.56
CA ASP A 13 -2.25 15.12 -15.77
C ASP A 13 -1.56 14.08 -16.65
N ASP A 14 -1.36 12.87 -16.16
CA ASP A 14 -0.66 11.81 -16.87
C ASP A 14 -1.65 10.82 -17.47
N ARG A 15 -1.73 10.80 -18.80
CA ARG A 15 -2.63 9.92 -19.54
C ARG A 15 -2.26 8.44 -19.41
N ASN A 16 -1.00 8.14 -19.03
CA ASN A 16 -0.51 6.78 -18.84
C ASN A 16 -0.54 6.33 -17.38
N ALA A 17 -1.00 7.19 -16.49
CA ALA A 17 -1.12 6.83 -15.08
C ALA A 17 -2.09 5.67 -14.90
N CYS A 18 -1.72 4.74 -14.03
CA CYS A 18 -2.49 3.54 -13.78
C CYS A 18 -2.57 3.30 -12.28
N GLU A 19 -3.76 3.13 -11.76
CA GLU A 19 -3.95 2.81 -10.35
C GLU A 19 -3.56 1.36 -10.10
N LEU A 20 -2.66 1.13 -9.14
CA LEU A 20 -2.09 -0.19 -8.87
C LEU A 20 -2.83 -0.91 -7.76
N ILE A 21 -3.21 -0.16 -6.72
CA ILE A 21 -3.83 -0.71 -5.52
C ILE A 21 -4.77 0.33 -4.93
N ARG A 22 -5.92 -0.14 -4.49
CA ARG A 22 -6.84 0.69 -3.70
C ARG A 22 -7.22 -0.12 -2.46
N ALA A 23 -6.89 0.42 -1.29
CA ALA A 23 -7.08 -0.26 -0.02
C ALA A 23 -8.04 0.52 0.86
N TRP A 24 -8.93 -0.19 1.54
CA TRP A 24 -9.98 0.38 2.38
C TRP A 24 -10.03 -0.36 3.71
N THR A 25 -10.39 0.33 4.75
CA THR A 25 -10.94 -0.33 5.92
C THR A 25 -12.46 -0.36 5.76
N ALA A 26 -13.05 -1.53 5.78
CA ALA A 26 -14.48 -1.72 5.61
C ALA A 26 -14.92 -2.95 6.38
N HIS A 27 -16.07 -2.87 7.04
CA HIS A 27 -16.61 -3.98 7.83
C HIS A 27 -15.60 -4.54 8.85
N GLY A 28 -14.80 -3.63 9.43
CA GLY A 28 -13.80 -3.99 10.44
C GLY A 28 -12.56 -4.70 9.91
N GLY A 29 -12.32 -4.70 8.60
CA GLY A 29 -11.18 -5.38 8.00
C GLY A 29 -10.60 -4.62 6.82
N LEU A 30 -9.54 -5.18 6.24
CA LEU A 30 -8.90 -4.63 5.05
C LEU A 30 -9.56 -5.21 3.80
N VAL A 31 -9.91 -4.33 2.87
CA VAL A 31 -10.39 -4.70 1.54
C VAL A 31 -9.50 -4.01 0.51
N CYS A 32 -8.94 -4.78 -0.41
CA CYS A 32 -8.05 -4.26 -1.44
C CYS A 32 -8.55 -4.62 -2.83
N SER A 33 -8.43 -3.67 -3.76
CA SER A 33 -8.51 -3.94 -5.20
C SER A 33 -7.12 -3.80 -5.77
N LEU A 34 -6.71 -4.75 -6.60
CA LEU A 34 -5.36 -4.77 -7.16
C LEU A 34 -5.41 -4.84 -8.68
N ASN A 35 -4.39 -4.29 -9.31
CA ASN A 35 -4.14 -4.46 -10.74
C ASN A 35 -2.89 -5.34 -10.91
N PRO A 36 -3.03 -6.68 -10.90
CA PRO A 36 -1.88 -7.57 -11.00
C PRO A 36 -1.21 -7.55 -12.38
N GLY A 37 -1.91 -7.07 -13.40
CA GLY A 37 -1.39 -6.99 -14.76
C GLY A 37 -0.61 -5.73 -15.09
N ALA A 38 -0.26 -4.91 -14.10
CA ALA A 38 0.50 -3.68 -14.33
C ALA A 38 1.91 -3.94 -14.86
N TRP A 39 2.47 -5.11 -14.55
CA TRP A 39 3.80 -5.52 -14.99
C TRP A 39 3.76 -6.92 -15.59
N PRO A 40 4.73 -7.26 -16.50
CA PRO A 40 4.83 -8.63 -16.99
C PRO A 40 4.98 -9.64 -15.84
N ALA A 41 4.47 -10.84 -16.03
CA ALA A 41 4.44 -11.87 -14.98
C ALA A 41 5.83 -12.16 -14.41
N SER A 42 6.87 -12.16 -15.25
CA SER A 42 8.24 -12.43 -14.82
C SER A 42 8.80 -11.33 -13.88
N ASP A 43 8.32 -10.09 -14.01
CA ASP A 43 8.79 -8.95 -13.24
C ASP A 43 7.88 -8.62 -12.05
N ALA A 44 6.66 -9.14 -12.07
CA ALA A 44 5.63 -8.73 -11.13
C ALA A 44 6.01 -8.91 -9.65
N PRO A 45 6.55 -10.05 -9.21
CA PRO A 45 6.91 -10.18 -7.79
C PRO A 45 7.95 -9.16 -7.33
N ILE A 46 8.94 -8.88 -8.16
CA ILE A 46 9.97 -7.87 -7.85
C ILE A 46 9.35 -6.49 -7.80
N ALA A 47 8.53 -6.16 -8.80
CA ALA A 47 7.87 -4.84 -8.88
C ALA A 47 6.95 -4.60 -7.68
N TRP A 48 6.16 -5.59 -7.29
CA TRP A 48 5.29 -5.47 -6.12
C TRP A 48 6.09 -5.34 -4.82
N GLY A 49 7.23 -6.03 -4.71
CA GLY A 49 8.11 -5.88 -3.55
C GLY A 49 8.67 -4.47 -3.44
N ILE A 50 9.11 -3.90 -4.56
CA ILE A 50 9.59 -2.51 -4.60
C ILE A 50 8.46 -1.55 -4.23
N LEU A 51 7.28 -1.72 -4.82
CA LEU A 51 6.12 -0.88 -4.53
C LEU A 51 5.78 -0.87 -3.05
N LEU A 52 5.69 -2.05 -2.44
CA LEU A 52 5.33 -2.15 -1.03
C LEU A 52 6.40 -1.52 -0.13
N SER A 53 7.69 -1.66 -0.48
CA SER A 53 8.75 -1.02 0.28
C SER A 53 8.73 0.50 0.15
N ASP A 54 8.42 1.01 -1.04
CA ASP A 54 8.28 2.45 -1.27
C ASP A 54 7.09 3.01 -0.49
N ILE A 55 5.97 2.27 -0.45
CA ILE A 55 4.82 2.65 0.36
C ILE A 55 5.21 2.70 1.84
N ALA A 56 5.96 1.71 2.32
CA ALA A 56 6.39 1.69 3.73
C ALA A 56 7.22 2.93 4.08
N ARG A 57 8.16 3.32 3.21
CA ARG A 57 8.95 4.53 3.42
C ARG A 57 8.09 5.79 3.39
N HIS A 58 7.14 5.83 2.47
CA HIS A 58 6.22 6.96 2.37
C HIS A 58 5.34 7.08 3.61
N VAL A 59 4.89 5.95 4.16
CA VAL A 59 4.15 5.90 5.42
C VAL A 59 5.01 6.46 6.57
N ALA A 60 6.29 6.08 6.64
CA ALA A 60 7.18 6.60 7.67
C ALA A 60 7.33 8.12 7.58
N ASP A 61 7.45 8.66 6.37
CA ASP A 61 7.50 10.12 6.15
C ASP A 61 6.19 10.79 6.59
N ALA A 62 5.06 10.20 6.23
CA ALA A 62 3.74 10.74 6.57
C ALA A 62 3.53 10.77 8.10
N LEU A 63 3.88 9.69 8.78
CA LEU A 63 3.74 9.61 10.23
C LEU A 63 4.71 10.54 10.95
N HIS A 64 5.89 10.77 10.39
CA HIS A 64 6.79 11.78 10.91
C HIS A 64 6.19 13.18 10.80
N GLN A 65 5.64 13.51 9.63
CA GLN A 65 5.02 14.84 9.42
C GLN A 65 3.78 15.04 10.29
N SER A 66 2.94 14.03 10.42
CA SER A 66 1.66 14.14 11.11
C SER A 66 1.78 14.05 12.64
N TYR A 67 2.70 13.21 13.13
CA TYR A 67 2.78 12.89 14.56
C TYR A 67 4.17 13.10 15.16
N GLY A 68 5.16 13.46 14.37
CA GLY A 68 6.53 13.62 14.85
C GLY A 68 7.24 12.33 15.19
N LEU A 69 6.73 11.18 14.72
CA LEU A 69 7.38 9.90 14.97
C LEU A 69 8.70 9.81 14.20
N GLU A 70 9.68 9.12 14.79
CA GLU A 70 10.99 8.99 14.18
C GLU A 70 10.92 7.96 13.04
N ARG A 71 11.39 8.33 11.84
CA ARG A 71 11.23 7.54 10.63
C ARG A 71 11.81 6.14 10.72
N THR A 72 13.03 6.03 11.26
CA THR A 72 13.71 4.73 11.37
C THR A 72 12.96 3.80 12.31
N GLU A 73 12.43 4.32 13.42
CA GLU A 73 11.61 3.54 14.34
C GLU A 73 10.32 3.07 13.69
N VAL A 74 9.66 3.94 12.93
CA VAL A 74 8.42 3.57 12.21
C VAL A 74 8.72 2.44 11.24
N LEU A 75 9.77 2.57 10.43
CA LEU A 75 10.14 1.52 9.47
C LEU A 75 10.50 0.21 10.15
N SER A 76 11.22 0.26 11.26
CA SER A 76 11.56 -0.93 12.02
C SER A 76 10.30 -1.67 12.51
N ARG A 77 9.32 -0.91 13.03
CA ARG A 77 8.06 -1.51 13.50
C ARG A 77 7.19 -2.03 12.36
N VAL A 78 7.08 -1.27 11.29
CA VAL A 78 6.34 -1.70 10.10
C VAL A 78 6.94 -2.99 9.56
N ARG A 79 8.26 -3.06 9.46
CA ARG A 79 8.96 -4.27 8.97
C ARG A 79 8.70 -5.47 9.87
N ALA A 80 8.82 -5.31 11.18
CA ALA A 80 8.62 -6.40 12.13
C ALA A 80 7.21 -6.94 12.09
N VAL A 81 6.21 -6.06 12.08
CA VAL A 81 4.80 -6.45 12.01
C VAL A 81 4.49 -7.07 10.64
N PHE A 82 5.03 -6.50 9.57
CA PHE A 82 4.87 -7.04 8.21
C PHE A 82 5.34 -8.49 8.14
N ASP A 83 6.54 -8.76 8.62
CA ASP A 83 7.09 -10.12 8.60
C ASP A 83 6.25 -11.08 9.44
N SER A 84 5.83 -10.65 10.62
CA SER A 84 4.98 -11.47 11.49
C SER A 84 3.63 -11.77 10.83
N GLU A 85 3.02 -10.77 10.18
CA GLU A 85 1.71 -10.93 9.54
C GLU A 85 1.78 -11.78 8.28
N LEU A 86 2.90 -11.79 7.57
CA LEU A 86 3.09 -12.71 6.45
C LEU A 86 3.07 -14.16 6.91
N ASP A 87 3.65 -14.44 8.10
CA ASP A 87 3.71 -15.78 8.64
C ASP A 87 2.42 -16.17 9.37
N ARG A 88 1.81 -15.23 10.07
CA ARG A 88 0.61 -15.47 10.90
C ARG A 88 -0.38 -14.31 10.78
N PRO A 89 -1.14 -14.27 9.68
CA PRO A 89 -2.10 -13.17 9.48
C PRO A 89 -3.17 -13.13 10.58
N THR A 90 -3.45 -11.93 11.07
CA THR A 90 -4.51 -11.73 12.07
C THR A 90 -5.90 -11.80 11.47
N ALA A 91 -6.03 -11.50 10.17
CA ALA A 91 -7.30 -11.56 9.48
C ALA A 91 -7.06 -11.73 7.96
N PRO A 92 -8.01 -12.34 7.23
CA PRO A 92 -7.88 -12.43 5.76
C PRO A 92 -8.10 -11.07 5.13
N VAL A 93 -7.42 -10.85 3.99
CA VAL A 93 -7.66 -9.69 3.13
C VAL A 93 -8.73 -10.07 2.12
N LYS A 94 -9.68 -9.18 1.90
CA LYS A 94 -10.76 -9.35 0.91
C LYS A 94 -10.61 -8.32 -0.19
N GLY A 95 -11.24 -8.55 -1.34
CA GLY A 95 -11.24 -7.62 -2.44
C GLY A 95 -11.26 -8.30 -3.78
N LYS A 96 -10.86 -7.56 -4.81
CA LYS A 96 -10.94 -8.00 -6.20
C LYS A 96 -9.62 -7.75 -6.93
N PHE A 97 -9.44 -8.50 -8.01
CA PHE A 97 -8.33 -8.30 -8.93
C PHE A 97 -8.90 -7.80 -10.27
N VAL A 98 -8.22 -6.85 -10.80
CA VAL A 98 -8.61 -6.27 -12.08
C VAL A 98 -7.95 -6.99 -13.24
#